data_f4560a5ac3ac55bd8a632f76534e0866
#
_entry.id   f4560a5ac3ac55bd8a632f76534e0866
#
_cell.length_a   1.000
_cell.length_b   1.000
_cell.length_c   1.000
_cell.angle_alpha   90.00
_cell.angle_beta   90.00
_cell.angle_gamma   90.00
#
_symmetry.space_group_name_H-M   'P 1'
#
loop_
_entity.id
_entity.type
_entity.pdbx_description
1 polymer ?
#
loop_
_entity_poly.entity_id
_entity_poly.type
_entity_poly.pdbx_seq_one_letter_code
_entity_poly.pdbx_strand_id
1 'polypeptide(L)'
;MKTDGIDFLGIDRVLKRRTGEIVAETDHALLVRDTVSEALMLACEDAEAGLALLDRHAGSGCGLLMVSDCAAGLTAFERYGFTEKLECYQVAYYGEKPPANNRLTVRTADENDLPMLTETYHLISPEEMEKVVRRGSVLLGYDADRPVGFIGEHLEGSMGLLYVFPEYRRRGFGYALQTHYIMKTMENGDIPFGQVEKDNLNSLKLQQKIGMTRSENLIVWMWK
;
A
#
# COMPACT_ATOMS: atom_id res chain seq x y z
N MET A 1 9.70 13.46 15.32
CA MET A 1 8.90 12.24 15.64
C MET A 1 9.64 11.01 15.13
N LYS A 2 9.58 9.84 15.81
CA LYS A 2 10.12 8.59 15.28
C LYS A 2 9.04 7.83 14.49
N THR A 3 9.40 7.27 13.34
CA THR A 3 8.48 6.56 12.43
C THR A 3 8.85 5.09 12.25
N ASP A 4 9.49 4.47 13.25
CA ASP A 4 9.98 3.10 13.23
C ASP A 4 8.90 2.02 13.52
N GLY A 5 7.64 2.43 13.69
CA GLY A 5 6.50 1.54 13.92
C GLY A 5 5.85 1.03 12.63
N ILE A 6 5.13 -0.09 12.75
CA ILE A 6 4.39 -0.69 11.62
C ILE A 6 3.40 0.32 10.99
N ASP A 7 2.78 1.18 11.79
CA ASP A 7 1.78 2.14 11.34
C ASP A 7 2.36 3.25 10.44
N PHE A 8 3.69 3.40 10.43
CA PHE A 8 4.39 4.47 9.70
C PHE A 8 5.18 4.00 8.47
N LEU A 9 5.15 2.69 8.15
CA LEU A 9 5.96 2.12 7.05
C LEU A 9 5.72 2.78 5.68
N GLY A 10 4.51 3.28 5.41
CA GLY A 10 4.24 4.04 4.18
C GLY A 10 5.03 5.35 4.12
N ILE A 11 5.05 6.08 5.24
CA ILE A 11 5.80 7.35 5.35
C ILE A 11 7.31 7.08 5.26
N ASP A 12 7.80 6.09 6.02
CA ASP A 12 9.20 5.65 5.94
C ASP A 12 9.60 5.26 4.52
N ARG A 13 8.72 4.57 3.79
CA ARG A 13 8.99 4.14 2.42
C ARG A 13 9.18 5.32 1.48
N VAL A 14 8.28 6.32 1.50
CA VAL A 14 8.38 7.49 0.62
C VAL A 14 9.59 8.36 0.99
N LEU A 15 9.92 8.50 2.26
CA LEU A 15 11.13 9.21 2.72
C LEU A 15 12.41 8.48 2.29
N LYS A 16 12.50 7.16 2.46
CA LYS A 16 13.63 6.33 2.05
C LYS A 16 13.85 6.39 0.52
N ARG A 17 12.77 6.41 -0.25
CA ARG A 17 12.80 6.54 -1.72
C ARG A 17 13.09 7.96 -2.20
N ARG A 18 13.11 8.95 -1.29
CA ARG A 18 13.28 10.38 -1.60
C ARG A 18 12.17 10.93 -2.50
N THR A 19 10.99 10.34 -2.43
CA THR A 19 9.76 10.88 -3.03
C THR A 19 8.93 11.63 -2.00
N GLY A 20 9.19 11.42 -0.72
CA GLY A 20 8.55 12.12 0.39
C GLY A 20 9.25 13.44 0.72
N GLU A 21 8.49 14.53 0.75
CA GLU A 21 8.89 15.86 1.20
C GLU A 21 8.26 16.13 2.56
N ILE A 22 9.07 16.46 3.58
CA ILE A 22 8.56 16.85 4.90
C ILE A 22 7.92 18.23 4.77
N VAL A 23 6.60 18.28 4.96
CA VAL A 23 5.82 19.53 4.94
C VAL A 23 5.91 20.23 6.29
N ALA A 24 5.76 19.46 7.38
CA ALA A 24 5.85 19.97 8.74
C ALA A 24 6.13 18.83 9.73
N GLU A 25 6.78 19.15 10.84
CA GLU A 25 7.13 18.18 11.89
C GLU A 25 7.01 18.83 13.27
N THR A 26 6.57 18.03 14.25
CA THR A 26 6.60 18.32 15.68
C THR A 26 7.13 17.10 16.43
N ASP A 27 7.25 17.17 17.75
CA ASP A 27 7.66 16.02 18.57
C ASP A 27 6.67 14.84 18.45
N HIS A 28 5.39 15.09 18.13
CA HIS A 28 4.31 14.09 18.16
C HIS A 28 3.60 13.87 16.79
N ALA A 29 3.97 14.63 15.77
CA ALA A 29 3.37 14.48 14.43
C ALA A 29 4.34 14.86 13.33
N LEU A 30 4.22 14.17 12.19
CA LEU A 30 4.99 14.39 10.96
C LEU A 30 4.04 14.37 9.76
N LEU A 31 4.05 15.43 8.98
CA LEU A 31 3.30 15.54 7.74
C LEU A 31 4.25 15.50 6.54
N VAL A 32 4.06 14.53 5.66
CA VAL A 32 4.86 14.30 4.47
C VAL A 32 3.97 14.39 3.23
N ARG A 33 4.48 14.97 2.16
CA ARG A 33 3.89 14.90 0.81
C ARG A 33 4.69 13.91 -0.01
N ASP A 34 4.06 12.86 -0.53
CA ASP A 34 4.67 12.03 -1.56
C ASP A 34 4.46 12.66 -2.93
N THR A 35 5.56 12.99 -3.62
CA THR A 35 5.54 13.67 -4.91
C THR A 35 5.13 12.78 -6.08
N VAL A 36 5.05 11.48 -5.87
CA VAL A 36 4.70 10.50 -6.92
C VAL A 36 3.21 10.16 -6.89
N SER A 37 2.66 9.88 -5.70
CA SER A 37 1.23 9.62 -5.51
C SER A 37 0.43 10.91 -5.30
N GLU A 38 1.11 12.03 -5.02
CA GLU A 38 0.54 13.32 -4.62
C GLU A 38 -0.21 13.28 -3.27
N ALA A 39 -0.10 12.17 -2.54
CA ALA A 39 -0.73 12.01 -1.25
C ALA A 39 -0.05 12.88 -0.18
N LEU A 40 -0.87 13.49 0.68
CA LEU A 40 -0.43 13.89 2.00
C LEU A 40 -0.50 12.68 2.93
N MET A 41 0.53 12.50 3.76
CA MET A 41 0.64 11.38 4.69
C MET A 41 1.00 11.94 6.07
N LEU A 42 0.09 11.72 7.01
CA LEU A 42 0.25 12.16 8.41
C LEU A 42 0.59 10.96 9.30
N ALA A 43 1.77 11.00 9.90
CA ALA A 43 2.08 10.20 11.09
C ALA A 43 1.76 11.03 12.33
N CYS A 44 1.03 10.48 13.30
CA CYS A 44 0.82 11.13 14.60
C CYS A 44 0.70 10.09 15.71
N GLU A 45 1.31 10.43 16.85
CA GLU A 45 1.17 9.72 18.13
C GLU A 45 0.07 10.36 18.99
N ASP A 46 -0.28 11.60 18.66
CA ASP A 46 -1.31 12.40 19.30
C ASP A 46 -2.23 13.00 18.23
N ALA A 47 -3.52 12.72 18.33
CA ALA A 47 -4.51 13.12 17.32
C ALA A 47 -4.65 14.65 17.22
N GLU A 48 -4.56 15.37 18.35
CA GLU A 48 -4.68 16.83 18.37
C GLU A 48 -3.47 17.49 17.68
N ALA A 49 -2.26 17.02 17.98
CA ALA A 49 -1.04 17.47 17.31
C ALA A 49 -1.08 17.22 15.81
N GLY A 50 -1.56 16.03 15.39
CA GLY A 50 -1.73 15.68 13.98
C GLY A 50 -2.74 16.58 13.27
N LEU A 51 -3.91 16.79 13.84
CA LEU A 51 -4.95 17.66 13.28
C LEU A 51 -4.48 19.13 13.21
N ALA A 52 -3.69 19.59 14.19
CA ALA A 52 -3.12 20.94 14.16
C ALA A 52 -2.13 21.14 13.00
N LEU A 53 -1.38 20.11 12.60
CA LEU A 53 -0.56 20.15 11.37
C LEU A 53 -1.43 20.20 10.11
N LEU A 54 -2.47 19.39 10.03
CA LEU A 54 -3.38 19.39 8.88
C LEU A 54 -4.09 20.75 8.74
N ASP A 55 -4.57 21.35 9.84
CA ASP A 55 -5.23 22.67 9.83
C ASP A 55 -4.34 23.77 9.22
N ARG A 56 -3.03 23.67 9.43
CA ARG A 56 -2.06 24.67 8.93
C ARG A 56 -1.60 24.40 7.50
N HIS A 57 -1.54 23.13 7.06
CA HIS A 57 -0.79 22.74 5.88
C HIS A 57 -1.60 21.96 4.83
N ALA A 58 -2.74 21.33 5.20
CA ALA A 58 -3.48 20.49 4.24
C ALA A 58 -4.20 21.32 3.16
N GLY A 59 -4.60 22.53 3.43
CA GLY A 59 -5.26 23.42 2.49
C GLY A 59 -6.51 22.82 1.82
N SER A 60 -7.25 23.61 1.06
CA SER A 60 -8.44 23.17 0.31
C SER A 60 -8.13 22.28 -0.89
N GLY A 61 -6.85 22.14 -1.28
CA GLY A 61 -6.38 21.40 -2.44
C GLY A 61 -5.93 19.96 -2.15
N CYS A 62 -6.04 19.48 -0.90
CA CYS A 62 -5.70 18.09 -0.57
C CYS A 62 -6.73 17.13 -1.19
N GLY A 63 -6.32 16.40 -2.23
CA GLY A 63 -7.16 15.42 -2.92
C GLY A 63 -7.05 14.01 -2.37
N LEU A 64 -5.89 13.67 -1.79
CA LEU A 64 -5.59 12.34 -1.23
C LEU A 64 -4.82 12.51 0.09
N LEU A 65 -5.34 11.92 1.17
CA LEU A 65 -4.74 11.98 2.50
C LEU A 65 -4.69 10.59 3.14
N MET A 66 -3.55 10.26 3.74
CA MET A 66 -3.41 9.13 4.66
C MET A 66 -3.14 9.64 6.08
N VAL A 67 -3.80 9.06 7.06
CA VAL A 67 -3.58 9.34 8.49
C VAL A 67 -3.32 8.05 9.23
N SER A 68 -2.21 7.98 9.97
CA SER A 68 -1.78 6.78 10.70
C SER A 68 -2.60 6.48 11.96
N ASP A 69 -3.35 7.46 12.47
CA ASP A 69 -4.25 7.30 13.62
C ASP A 69 -5.71 7.34 13.16
N CYS A 70 -6.49 6.33 13.55
CA CYS A 70 -7.87 6.19 13.11
C CYS A 70 -8.77 7.33 13.59
N ALA A 71 -8.63 7.77 14.85
CA ALA A 71 -9.49 8.83 15.40
C ALA A 71 -9.21 10.18 14.74
N ALA A 72 -7.92 10.52 14.57
CA ALA A 72 -7.51 11.69 13.81
C ALA A 72 -7.96 11.61 12.35
N GLY A 73 -7.85 10.43 11.71
CA GLY A 73 -8.27 10.20 10.33
C GLY A 73 -9.78 10.40 10.14
N LEU A 74 -10.62 9.84 11.00
CA LEU A 74 -12.06 10.02 10.95
C LEU A 74 -12.46 11.48 11.18
N THR A 75 -11.79 12.16 12.10
CA THR A 75 -12.00 13.60 12.35
C THR A 75 -11.59 14.43 11.12
N ALA A 76 -10.45 14.10 10.49
CA ALA A 76 -9.98 14.76 9.28
C ALA A 76 -10.94 14.55 8.11
N PHE A 77 -11.48 13.33 7.95
CA PHE A 77 -12.47 13.02 6.92
C PHE A 77 -13.67 13.98 6.95
N GLU A 78 -14.28 14.15 8.12
CA GLU A 78 -15.41 15.06 8.30
C GLU A 78 -15.00 16.53 8.14
N ARG A 79 -13.86 16.93 8.76
CA ARG A 79 -13.41 18.33 8.83
C ARG A 79 -13.03 18.91 7.46
N TYR A 80 -12.38 18.11 6.60
CA TYR A 80 -11.87 18.58 5.30
C TYR A 80 -12.74 18.22 4.10
N GLY A 81 -13.91 17.60 4.34
CA GLY A 81 -14.91 17.30 3.33
C GLY A 81 -14.43 16.30 2.28
N PHE A 82 -13.75 15.24 2.72
CA PHE A 82 -13.48 14.09 1.88
C PHE A 82 -14.78 13.30 1.65
N THR A 83 -14.90 12.63 0.48
CA THR A 83 -16.13 11.91 0.10
C THR A 83 -16.00 10.41 0.25
N GLU A 84 -14.78 9.90 0.12
CA GLU A 84 -14.47 8.47 0.19
C GLU A 84 -13.37 8.20 1.20
N LYS A 85 -13.43 7.04 1.87
CA LYS A 85 -12.39 6.58 2.79
C LYS A 85 -12.24 5.08 2.81
N LEU A 86 -11.03 4.62 3.18
CA LEU A 86 -10.71 3.24 3.53
C LEU A 86 -10.05 3.21 4.91
N GLU A 87 -10.57 2.38 5.80
CA GLU A 87 -9.99 2.08 7.10
C GLU A 87 -9.23 0.75 6.99
N CYS A 88 -7.91 0.78 7.12
CA CYS A 88 -7.05 -0.35 6.83
C CYS A 88 -6.16 -0.72 8.01
N TYR A 89 -5.96 -2.02 8.23
CA TYR A 89 -4.80 -2.49 8.97
C TYR A 89 -3.55 -2.39 8.09
N GLN A 90 -2.45 -1.95 8.67
CA GLN A 90 -1.15 -2.11 8.04
C GLN A 90 -0.63 -3.53 8.35
N VAL A 91 -0.04 -4.18 7.35
CA VAL A 91 0.55 -5.51 7.49
C VAL A 91 1.98 -5.47 6.99
N ALA A 92 2.90 -6.12 7.69
CA ALA A 92 4.31 -6.13 7.32
C ALA A 92 4.94 -7.50 7.52
N TYR A 93 5.91 -7.84 6.68
CA TYR A 93 6.67 -9.08 6.79
C TYR A 93 8.05 -8.82 7.38
N TYR A 94 8.28 -9.33 8.60
CA TYR A 94 9.54 -9.21 9.34
C TYR A 94 10.30 -10.53 9.44
N GLY A 95 9.77 -11.59 8.84
CA GLY A 95 10.39 -12.91 8.87
C GLY A 95 11.63 -13.04 8.00
N GLU A 96 12.24 -14.22 8.06
CA GLU A 96 13.27 -14.61 7.10
C GLU A 96 12.69 -14.71 5.68
N LYS A 97 13.58 -14.67 4.66
CA LYS A 97 13.16 -14.84 3.26
C LYS A 97 12.30 -16.11 3.13
N PRO A 98 11.05 -16.01 2.66
CA PRO A 98 10.18 -17.16 2.56
C PRO A 98 10.76 -18.18 1.57
N PRO A 99 10.48 -19.48 1.77
CA PRO A 99 10.98 -20.51 0.86
C PRO A 99 10.49 -20.26 -0.56
N ALA A 100 11.36 -20.55 -1.53
CA ALA A 100 11.05 -20.40 -2.95
C ALA A 100 9.76 -21.16 -3.29
N ASN A 101 8.84 -20.48 -3.95
CA ASN A 101 7.58 -21.05 -4.38
C ASN A 101 7.65 -21.39 -5.87
N ASN A 102 7.93 -22.66 -6.20
CA ASN A 102 8.06 -23.14 -7.57
C ASN A 102 6.71 -23.39 -8.27
N ARG A 103 5.61 -23.03 -7.65
CA ARG A 103 4.26 -23.24 -8.20
C ARG A 103 3.94 -22.29 -9.35
N LEU A 104 4.57 -21.13 -9.36
CA LEU A 104 4.42 -20.11 -10.37
C LEU A 104 5.78 -19.73 -10.94
N THR A 105 5.83 -19.44 -12.22
CA THR A 105 6.84 -18.55 -12.77
C THR A 105 6.31 -17.11 -12.72
N VAL A 106 7.21 -16.14 -12.49
CA VAL A 106 6.83 -14.74 -12.46
C VAL A 106 7.71 -13.93 -13.40
N ARG A 107 7.13 -12.92 -14.03
CA ARG A 107 7.89 -11.87 -14.72
C ARG A 107 7.38 -10.49 -14.35
N THR A 108 8.19 -9.50 -14.51
CA THR A 108 7.75 -8.11 -14.42
C THR A 108 6.83 -7.78 -15.61
N ALA A 109 5.72 -7.10 -15.33
CA ALA A 109 4.83 -6.59 -16.36
C ALA A 109 5.49 -5.47 -17.16
N ASP A 110 5.14 -5.37 -18.42
CA ASP A 110 5.54 -4.29 -19.32
C ASP A 110 4.32 -3.59 -19.96
N GLU A 111 4.57 -2.61 -20.84
CA GLU A 111 3.51 -1.83 -21.47
C GLU A 111 2.54 -2.65 -22.32
N ASN A 112 2.94 -3.83 -22.82
CA ASN A 112 2.06 -4.72 -23.58
C ASN A 112 1.01 -5.38 -22.68
N ASP A 113 1.23 -5.42 -21.37
CA ASP A 113 0.30 -6.00 -20.39
C ASP A 113 -0.77 -4.98 -19.94
N LEU A 114 -0.56 -3.68 -20.19
CA LEU A 114 -1.46 -2.62 -19.72
C LEU A 114 -2.93 -2.83 -20.08
N PRO A 115 -3.29 -3.22 -21.33
CA PRO A 115 -4.69 -3.44 -21.67
C PRO A 115 -5.36 -4.47 -20.75
N MET A 116 -4.70 -5.61 -20.52
CA MET A 116 -5.21 -6.68 -19.66
C MET A 116 -5.29 -6.22 -18.18
N LEU A 117 -4.27 -5.52 -17.69
CA LEU A 117 -4.22 -5.04 -16.31
C LEU A 117 -5.32 -4.02 -16.03
N THR A 118 -5.51 -3.03 -16.90
CA THR A 118 -6.52 -1.97 -16.75
C THR A 118 -7.95 -2.49 -16.94
N GLU A 119 -8.16 -3.45 -17.85
CA GLU A 119 -9.46 -4.10 -18.04
C GLU A 119 -9.86 -4.96 -16.83
N THR A 120 -8.85 -5.48 -16.11
CA THR A 120 -9.08 -6.44 -15.02
C THR A 120 -9.16 -5.80 -13.64
N TYR A 121 -8.38 -4.73 -13.40
CA TYR A 121 -8.23 -4.14 -12.06
C TYR A 121 -8.69 -2.67 -12.05
N HIS A 122 -9.79 -2.43 -11.36
CA HIS A 122 -10.47 -1.12 -11.35
C HIS A 122 -10.34 -0.36 -10.02
N LEU A 123 -9.49 -0.83 -9.09
CA LEU A 123 -9.29 -0.15 -7.80
C LEU A 123 -8.29 0.99 -7.85
N ILE A 124 -7.58 1.13 -8.98
CA ILE A 124 -6.73 2.29 -9.29
C ILE A 124 -7.05 2.78 -10.70
N SER A 125 -6.69 4.01 -11.00
CA SER A 125 -6.90 4.57 -12.35
C SER A 125 -5.98 3.93 -13.40
N PRO A 126 -6.34 3.96 -14.69
CA PRO A 126 -5.46 3.51 -15.78
C PRO A 126 -4.11 4.24 -15.77
N GLU A 127 -4.10 5.53 -15.43
CA GLU A 127 -2.88 6.35 -15.35
C GLU A 127 -1.97 5.90 -14.20
N GLU A 128 -2.55 5.52 -13.06
CA GLU A 128 -1.80 4.95 -11.95
C GLU A 128 -1.24 3.58 -12.32
N MET A 129 -2.05 2.71 -12.98
CA MET A 129 -1.59 1.42 -13.48
C MET A 129 -0.40 1.57 -14.43
N GLU A 130 -0.45 2.52 -15.36
CA GLU A 130 0.66 2.82 -16.27
C GLU A 130 1.93 3.22 -15.51
N LYS A 131 1.82 4.11 -14.52
CA LYS A 131 2.95 4.55 -13.69
C LYS A 131 3.61 3.38 -12.93
N VAL A 132 2.82 2.51 -12.32
CA VAL A 132 3.37 1.37 -11.55
C VAL A 132 3.97 0.29 -12.46
N VAL A 133 3.42 0.07 -13.66
CA VAL A 133 3.99 -0.83 -14.66
C VAL A 133 5.32 -0.28 -15.18
N ARG A 134 5.39 0.99 -15.57
CA ARG A 134 6.63 1.63 -16.03
C ARG A 134 7.74 1.62 -14.98
N ARG A 135 7.36 1.69 -13.71
CA ARG A 135 8.30 1.56 -12.57
C ARG A 135 8.79 0.13 -12.35
N GLY A 136 8.23 -0.87 -13.06
CA GLY A 136 8.56 -2.28 -12.86
C GLY A 136 8.00 -2.86 -11.55
N SER A 137 6.94 -2.26 -11.03
CA SER A 137 6.35 -2.60 -9.74
C SER A 137 5.22 -3.63 -9.80
N VAL A 138 4.94 -4.21 -10.97
CA VAL A 138 3.92 -5.25 -11.14
C VAL A 138 4.57 -6.56 -11.59
N LEU A 139 4.23 -7.66 -10.92
CA LEU A 139 4.60 -9.01 -11.30
C LEU A 139 3.37 -9.76 -11.84
N LEU A 140 3.52 -10.38 -13.01
CA LEU A 140 2.57 -11.35 -13.55
C LEU A 140 3.00 -12.76 -13.15
N GLY A 141 2.05 -13.57 -12.71
CA GLY A 141 2.27 -14.98 -12.38
C GLY A 141 1.68 -15.92 -13.41
N TYR A 142 2.42 -17.00 -13.71
CA TYR A 142 2.05 -18.00 -14.70
C TYR A 142 2.06 -19.41 -14.11
N ASP A 143 1.02 -20.19 -14.42
CA ASP A 143 0.95 -21.65 -14.23
C ASP A 143 1.25 -22.28 -15.58
N ALA A 144 2.47 -22.81 -15.76
CA ALA A 144 3.05 -23.08 -17.07
C ALA A 144 3.03 -21.79 -17.93
N ASP A 145 2.39 -21.82 -19.09
CA ASP A 145 2.29 -20.68 -20.02
C ASP A 145 1.01 -19.84 -19.85
N ARG A 146 0.20 -20.10 -18.83
CA ARG A 146 -1.08 -19.43 -18.62
C ARG A 146 -0.98 -18.38 -17.54
N PRO A 147 -1.29 -17.11 -17.81
CA PRO A 147 -1.34 -16.09 -16.77
C PRO A 147 -2.46 -16.44 -15.78
N VAL A 148 -2.17 -16.40 -14.49
CA VAL A 148 -3.11 -16.75 -13.42
C VAL A 148 -3.51 -15.54 -12.57
N GLY A 149 -2.77 -14.44 -12.68
CA GLY A 149 -2.99 -13.22 -11.92
C GLY A 149 -1.73 -12.37 -11.83
N PHE A 150 -1.82 -11.35 -11.03
CA PHE A 150 -0.72 -10.40 -10.82
C PHE A 150 -0.74 -9.84 -9.39
N ILE A 151 0.36 -9.21 -9.03
CA ILE A 151 0.56 -8.45 -7.79
C ILE A 151 1.49 -7.28 -8.08
N GLY A 152 1.33 -6.19 -7.35
CA GLY A 152 2.21 -5.04 -7.47
C GLY A 152 2.26 -4.23 -6.18
N GLU A 153 2.81 -3.04 -6.28
CA GLU A 153 2.72 -2.05 -5.22
C GLU A 153 2.13 -0.74 -5.76
N HIS A 154 1.42 -0.05 -4.90
CA HIS A 154 0.91 1.29 -5.15
C HIS A 154 2.05 2.31 -5.26
N LEU A 155 1.73 3.53 -5.69
CA LEU A 155 2.74 4.56 -5.94
C LEU A 155 3.56 4.89 -4.69
N GLU A 156 2.94 4.92 -3.51
CA GLU A 156 3.59 5.17 -2.22
C GLU A 156 4.38 3.96 -1.70
N GLY A 157 4.28 2.80 -2.37
CA GLY A 157 5.12 1.63 -2.11
C GLY A 157 4.54 0.55 -1.22
N SER A 158 3.24 0.60 -0.88
CA SER A 158 2.57 -0.52 -0.23
C SER A 158 2.28 -1.64 -1.23
N MET A 159 2.51 -2.90 -0.84
CA MET A 159 2.09 -4.06 -1.61
C MET A 159 0.56 -4.09 -1.72
N GLY A 160 0.08 -4.17 -2.94
CA GLY A 160 -1.33 -4.26 -3.27
C GLY A 160 -1.50 -4.83 -4.66
N LEU A 161 -2.50 -4.37 -5.41
CA LEU A 161 -2.78 -4.78 -6.79
C LEU A 161 -2.85 -6.32 -6.95
N LEU A 162 -3.14 -7.05 -5.85
CA LEU A 162 -3.22 -8.51 -5.90
C LEU A 162 -4.53 -8.94 -6.55
N TYR A 163 -4.40 -9.54 -7.73
CA TYR A 163 -5.53 -10.10 -8.44
C TYR A 163 -5.22 -11.51 -8.94
N VAL A 164 -6.12 -12.44 -8.66
CA VAL A 164 -6.11 -13.79 -9.22
C VAL A 164 -7.33 -13.93 -10.11
N PHE A 165 -7.12 -14.31 -11.37
CA PHE A 165 -8.21 -14.49 -12.31
C PHE A 165 -9.24 -15.48 -11.77
N PRO A 166 -10.56 -15.25 -11.97
CA PRO A 166 -11.64 -16.00 -11.33
C PRO A 166 -11.48 -17.52 -11.42
N GLU A 167 -11.11 -18.03 -12.58
CA GLU A 167 -10.94 -19.47 -12.86
C GLU A 167 -9.76 -20.12 -12.14
N TYR A 168 -8.83 -19.29 -11.61
CA TYR A 168 -7.64 -19.74 -10.87
C TYR A 168 -7.74 -19.52 -9.36
N ARG A 169 -8.84 -18.92 -8.87
CA ARG A 169 -9.03 -18.66 -7.43
C ARG A 169 -9.12 -19.94 -6.61
N ARG A 170 -8.85 -19.82 -5.30
CA ARG A 170 -8.89 -20.93 -4.32
C ARG A 170 -7.88 -22.05 -4.59
N ARG A 171 -6.92 -21.82 -5.45
CA ARG A 171 -5.86 -22.80 -5.82
C ARG A 171 -4.48 -22.43 -5.23
N GLY A 172 -4.41 -21.40 -4.36
CA GLY A 172 -3.19 -20.97 -3.69
C GLY A 172 -2.33 -19.97 -4.47
N PHE A 173 -2.79 -19.51 -5.63
CA PHE A 173 -2.01 -18.60 -6.48
C PHE A 173 -1.82 -17.21 -5.86
N GLY A 174 -2.80 -16.69 -5.10
CA GLY A 174 -2.63 -15.43 -4.37
C GLY A 174 -1.52 -15.50 -3.33
N TYR A 175 -1.41 -16.62 -2.61
CA TYR A 175 -0.30 -16.88 -1.69
C TYR A 175 1.05 -16.90 -2.43
N ALA A 176 1.12 -17.61 -3.55
CA ALA A 176 2.33 -17.72 -4.36
C ALA A 176 2.77 -16.35 -4.90
N LEU A 177 1.86 -15.58 -5.51
CA LEU A 177 2.13 -14.23 -6.00
C LEU A 177 2.68 -13.32 -4.90
N GLN A 178 2.02 -13.29 -3.75
CA GLN A 178 2.45 -12.42 -2.65
C GLN A 178 3.80 -12.86 -2.07
N THR A 179 4.07 -14.16 -1.97
CA THR A 179 5.38 -14.67 -1.55
C THR A 179 6.49 -14.22 -2.51
N HIS A 180 6.27 -14.27 -3.82
CA HIS A 180 7.23 -13.77 -4.81
C HIS A 180 7.47 -12.27 -4.66
N TYR A 181 6.40 -11.48 -4.40
CA TYR A 181 6.55 -10.05 -4.24
C TYR A 181 7.29 -9.69 -2.93
N ILE A 182 7.02 -10.40 -1.84
CA ILE A 182 7.78 -10.30 -0.58
C ILE A 182 9.27 -10.53 -0.83
N MET A 183 9.63 -11.60 -1.55
CA MET A 183 11.03 -11.88 -1.89
C MET A 183 11.67 -10.75 -2.68
N LYS A 184 10.99 -10.26 -3.72
CA LYS A 184 11.45 -9.12 -4.53
C LYS A 184 11.70 -7.88 -3.67
N THR A 185 10.78 -7.57 -2.76
CA THR A 185 10.90 -6.39 -1.88
C THR A 185 12.07 -6.53 -0.91
N MET A 186 12.26 -7.71 -0.32
CA MET A 186 13.38 -8.00 0.58
C MET A 186 14.73 -7.97 -0.16
N GLU A 187 14.79 -8.41 -1.39
CA GLU A 187 16.00 -8.33 -2.24
C GLU A 187 16.44 -6.89 -2.49
N ASN A 188 15.49 -5.95 -2.49
CA ASN A 188 15.78 -4.51 -2.57
C ASN A 188 16.20 -3.90 -1.22
N GLY A 189 16.23 -4.69 -0.13
CA GLY A 189 16.55 -4.22 1.21
C GLY A 189 15.42 -3.43 1.88
N ASP A 190 14.19 -3.65 1.44
CA ASP A 190 12.99 -3.01 1.95
C ASP A 190 12.16 -3.96 2.81
N ILE A 191 11.41 -3.42 3.77
CA ILE A 191 10.41 -4.16 4.54
C ILE A 191 9.16 -4.33 3.66
N PRO A 192 8.75 -5.57 3.32
CA PRO A 192 7.50 -5.78 2.61
C PRO A 192 6.32 -5.38 3.50
N PHE A 193 5.49 -4.45 3.06
CA PHE A 193 4.30 -4.04 3.78
C PHE A 193 3.14 -3.83 2.81
N GLY A 194 1.93 -3.87 3.33
CA GLY A 194 0.72 -3.59 2.58
C GLY A 194 -0.39 -3.12 3.50
N GLN A 195 -1.51 -2.80 2.92
CA GLN A 195 -2.68 -2.31 3.63
C GLN A 195 -3.88 -3.18 3.29
N VAL A 196 -4.64 -3.56 4.31
CA VAL A 196 -5.80 -4.43 4.16
C VAL A 196 -6.98 -3.77 4.83
N GLU A 197 -8.02 -3.50 4.03
CA GLU A 197 -9.28 -2.98 4.53
C GLU A 197 -9.80 -3.86 5.68
N LYS A 198 -10.27 -3.23 6.77
CA LYS A 198 -10.62 -3.90 8.02
C LYS A 198 -11.62 -5.03 7.85
N ASP A 199 -12.52 -4.91 6.87
CA ASP A 199 -13.61 -5.86 6.61
C ASP A 199 -13.25 -6.90 5.53
N ASN A 200 -12.06 -6.81 4.90
CA ASN A 200 -11.58 -7.78 3.92
C ASN A 200 -10.99 -9.03 4.60
N LEU A 201 -11.89 -9.85 5.17
CA LEU A 201 -11.50 -11.06 5.92
C LEU A 201 -10.70 -12.07 5.09
N ASN A 202 -10.91 -12.11 3.77
CA ASN A 202 -10.18 -13.03 2.89
C ASN A 202 -8.70 -12.60 2.77
N SER A 203 -8.45 -11.31 2.59
CA SER A 203 -7.10 -10.76 2.57
C SER A 203 -6.43 -10.89 3.94
N LEU A 204 -7.11 -10.56 5.03
CA LEU A 204 -6.56 -10.73 6.40
C LEU A 204 -6.14 -12.18 6.68
N LYS A 205 -6.95 -13.17 6.29
CA LYS A 205 -6.58 -14.59 6.40
C LYS A 205 -5.38 -14.97 5.55
N LEU A 206 -5.24 -14.37 4.35
CA LEU A 206 -4.08 -14.59 3.51
C LEU A 206 -2.82 -14.02 4.17
N GLN A 207 -2.88 -12.80 4.70
CA GLN A 207 -1.75 -12.17 5.40
C GLN A 207 -1.30 -12.99 6.61
N GLN A 208 -2.25 -13.45 7.42
CA GLN A 208 -1.98 -14.34 8.55
C GLN A 208 -1.30 -15.64 8.11
N LYS A 209 -1.79 -16.26 7.01
CA LYS A 209 -1.21 -17.51 6.48
C LYS A 209 0.23 -17.32 5.98
N ILE A 210 0.56 -16.15 5.44
CA ILE A 210 1.90 -15.80 4.99
C ILE A 210 2.84 -15.54 6.18
N GLY A 211 2.29 -15.22 7.35
CA GLY A 211 3.05 -14.85 8.55
C GLY A 211 3.36 -13.36 8.62
N MET A 212 2.54 -12.53 7.99
CA MET A 212 2.65 -11.08 8.14
C MET A 212 2.15 -10.63 9.50
N THR A 213 2.88 -9.73 10.13
CA THR A 213 2.46 -9.00 11.33
C THR A 213 1.41 -7.97 10.93
N ARG A 214 0.33 -7.88 11.69
CA ARG A 214 -0.73 -6.89 11.51
C ARG A 214 -0.61 -5.80 12.58
N SER A 215 -0.85 -4.54 12.20
CA SER A 215 -0.97 -3.43 13.14
C SER A 215 -2.13 -3.65 14.12
N GLU A 216 -2.02 -3.08 15.31
CA GLU A 216 -3.13 -3.02 16.26
C GLU A 216 -4.10 -1.91 15.89
N ASN A 217 -3.57 -0.79 15.39
CA ASN A 217 -4.33 0.37 14.99
C ASN A 217 -4.75 0.30 13.52
N LEU A 218 -5.77 1.06 13.16
CA LEU A 218 -6.18 1.30 11.78
C LEU A 218 -5.57 2.61 11.29
N ILE A 219 -5.11 2.61 10.06
CA ILE A 219 -4.83 3.82 9.29
C ILE A 219 -6.05 4.17 8.44
N VAL A 220 -6.19 5.43 8.07
CA VAL A 220 -7.30 5.90 7.24
C VAL A 220 -6.75 6.56 5.98
N TRP A 221 -7.11 6.02 4.83
CA TRP A 221 -6.99 6.70 3.54
C TRP A 221 -8.27 7.42 3.21
N MET A 222 -8.18 8.59 2.61
CA MET A 222 -9.36 9.36 2.21
C MET A 222 -9.10 10.21 0.96
N TRP A 223 -10.13 10.39 0.13
CA TRP A 223 -10.04 11.16 -1.11
C TRP A 223 -11.35 11.87 -1.47
N LYS A 224 -11.27 12.78 -2.47
CA LYS A 224 -12.39 13.57 -3.00
C LYS A 224 -12.80 13.09 -4.37
#